data_34257575fbb9f966a6873bd3cffa9898
#
_entry.id   34257575fbb9f966a6873bd3cffa9898
#
_cell.length_a   1.000
_cell.length_b   1.000
_cell.length_c   1.000
_cell.angle_alpha   90.00
_cell.angle_beta   90.00
_cell.angle_gamma   90.00
#
_symmetry.space_group_name_H-M   'P 1'
#
loop_
_entity.id
_entity.type
_entity.pdbx_description
1 polymer ?
#
loop_
_entity_poly.entity_id
_entity_poly.type
_entity_poly.pdbx_seq_one_letter_code
_entity_poly.pdbx_strand_id
1 'polypeptide(L)'
;MRSILLLIIIFSNIITALDVEVIELKNKSPERVLYIGNSYLYYNDSLHNHVRRMLEEEYSKEIDRTNYKMVTISGSRLPHHNIDYPLNYINLGALEPFELVILQGGSGEANTISER
;
A
#
# COMPACT_ATOMS: atom_id res chain seq x y z
N MET A 1 -0.54 62.05 -22.07
CA MET A 1 0.15 60.78 -21.84
C MET A 1 -0.72 59.94 -20.91
N ARG A 2 -1.35 58.88 -21.44
CA ARG A 2 -2.22 57.96 -20.64
C ARG A 2 -1.36 56.78 -20.25
N SER A 3 -1.08 56.64 -18.94
CA SER A 3 -0.39 55.48 -18.40
C SER A 3 -1.36 54.28 -18.35
N ILE A 4 -1.07 53.27 -19.14
CA ILE A 4 -1.79 51.98 -19.09
C ILE A 4 -1.18 51.19 -17.96
N LEU A 5 -1.96 51.00 -16.87
CA LEU A 5 -1.61 50.12 -15.76
C LEU A 5 -1.90 48.67 -16.19
N LEU A 6 -0.86 47.90 -16.48
CA LEU A 6 -1.00 46.50 -16.83
C LEU A 6 -1.16 45.68 -15.55
N LEU A 7 -2.41 45.25 -15.27
CA LEU A 7 -2.72 44.38 -14.14
C LEU A 7 -2.36 42.94 -14.50
N ILE A 8 -1.21 42.44 -14.05
CA ILE A 8 -0.82 41.07 -14.19
C ILE A 8 -1.53 40.25 -13.10
N ILE A 9 -2.58 39.52 -13.48
CA ILE A 9 -3.26 38.58 -12.61
C ILE A 9 -2.42 37.28 -12.65
N ILE A 10 -1.64 37.05 -11.62
CA ILE A 10 -0.94 35.78 -11.42
C ILE A 10 -1.96 34.77 -10.90
N PHE A 11 -2.46 33.92 -11.78
CA PHE A 11 -3.19 32.73 -11.34
C PHE A 11 -2.19 31.75 -10.71
N SER A 12 -2.05 31.83 -9.39
CA SER A 12 -1.41 30.77 -8.64
C SER A 12 -2.37 29.57 -8.64
N ASN A 13 -2.04 28.55 -9.44
CA ASN A 13 -2.66 27.26 -9.32
C ASN A 13 -2.28 26.72 -7.94
N ILE A 14 -3.20 26.83 -6.99
CA ILE A 14 -3.10 26.13 -5.71
C ILE A 14 -3.30 24.66 -6.05
N ILE A 15 -2.19 23.94 -6.22
CA ILE A 15 -2.21 22.48 -6.22
C ILE A 15 -2.51 22.11 -4.77
N THR A 16 -3.77 21.83 -4.48
CA THR A 16 -4.14 21.17 -3.23
C THR A 16 -3.56 19.76 -3.32
N ALA A 17 -2.41 19.55 -2.69
CA ALA A 17 -1.99 18.21 -2.38
C ALA A 17 -3.15 17.56 -1.60
N LEU A 18 -3.62 16.40 -2.10
CA LEU A 18 -4.54 15.59 -1.31
C LEU A 18 -3.86 15.34 0.03
N ASP A 19 -4.45 15.87 1.09
CA ASP A 19 -4.05 15.55 2.45
C ASP A 19 -4.28 14.04 2.63
N VAL A 20 -3.19 13.28 2.59
CA VAL A 20 -3.24 11.85 2.92
C VAL A 20 -3.40 11.78 4.42
N GLU A 21 -4.61 11.49 4.87
CA GLU A 21 -4.87 11.23 6.27
C GLU A 21 -4.10 9.96 6.68
N VAL A 22 -2.99 10.14 7.38
CA VAL A 22 -2.25 9.02 7.96
C VAL A 22 -3.00 8.57 9.20
N ILE A 23 -3.74 7.48 9.07
CA ILE A 23 -4.41 6.86 10.21
C ILE A 23 -3.39 5.97 10.93
N GLU A 24 -3.25 6.17 12.23
CA GLU A 24 -2.39 5.33 13.06
C GLU A 24 -2.96 3.92 13.16
N LEU A 25 -2.11 2.89 12.99
CA LEU A 25 -2.53 1.50 13.19
C LEU A 25 -2.94 1.29 14.65
N LYS A 26 -4.10 0.66 14.86
CA LYS A 26 -4.57 0.29 16.20
C LYS A 26 -3.61 -0.70 16.90
N ASN A 27 -3.07 -1.63 16.12
CA ASN A 27 -2.02 -2.54 16.56
C ASN A 27 -0.70 -2.14 15.91
N LYS A 28 0.29 -1.71 16.72
CA LYS A 28 1.61 -1.32 16.23
C LYS A 28 2.48 -2.51 15.80
N SER A 29 2.11 -3.71 16.21
CA SER A 29 2.78 -4.97 15.87
C SER A 29 1.77 -5.97 15.31
N PRO A 30 1.25 -5.76 14.09
CA PRO A 30 0.27 -6.69 13.49
C PRO A 30 0.92 -8.05 13.27
N GLU A 31 0.22 -9.10 13.70
CA GLU A 31 0.67 -10.48 13.59
C GLU A 31 0.10 -11.20 12.37
N ARG A 32 -0.99 -10.70 11.81
CA ARG A 32 -1.67 -11.25 10.63
C ARG A 32 -1.72 -10.21 9.53
N VAL A 33 -0.84 -10.38 8.55
CA VAL A 33 -0.65 -9.38 7.48
C VAL A 33 -0.81 -10.02 6.11
N LEU A 34 -1.61 -9.38 5.27
CA LEU A 34 -1.78 -9.75 3.87
C LEU A 34 -1.12 -8.71 2.96
N TYR A 35 -0.31 -9.17 2.03
CA TYR A 35 0.28 -8.36 0.97
C TYR A 35 -0.35 -8.73 -0.37
N ILE A 36 -0.84 -7.75 -1.11
CA ILE A 36 -1.41 -7.94 -2.45
C ILE A 36 -0.68 -7.02 -3.42
N GLY A 37 -0.16 -7.58 -4.51
CA GLY A 37 0.56 -6.78 -5.50
C GLY A 37 1.25 -7.61 -6.58
N ASN A 38 2.42 -7.20 -6.97
CA ASN A 38 3.15 -7.79 -8.08
C ASN A 38 4.57 -8.23 -7.71
N SER A 39 5.46 -8.36 -8.71
CA SER A 39 6.83 -8.84 -8.52
C SER A 39 7.68 -8.04 -7.54
N TYR A 40 7.36 -6.77 -7.30
CA TYR A 40 8.08 -5.96 -6.30
C TYR A 40 7.94 -6.52 -4.88
N LEU A 41 6.87 -7.27 -4.59
CA LEU A 41 6.67 -7.88 -3.27
C LEU A 41 7.46 -9.17 -3.07
N TYR A 42 7.67 -9.98 -4.11
CA TYR A 42 8.25 -11.31 -3.94
C TYR A 42 9.72 -11.46 -4.31
N TYR A 43 10.35 -10.45 -4.92
CA TYR A 43 11.78 -10.50 -5.16
C TYR A 43 12.59 -10.56 -3.86
N ASN A 44 13.77 -11.17 -3.94
CA ASN A 44 14.78 -11.19 -2.89
C ASN A 44 14.24 -11.68 -1.53
N ASP A 45 13.73 -12.91 -1.49
CA ASP A 45 13.15 -13.58 -0.31
C ASP A 45 11.85 -12.94 0.20
N SER A 46 11.19 -12.16 -0.64
CA SER A 46 9.88 -11.55 -0.42
C SER A 46 9.81 -10.54 0.73
N LEU A 47 9.20 -9.39 0.44
CA LEU A 47 9.10 -8.28 1.39
C LEU A 47 8.44 -8.69 2.72
N HIS A 48 7.38 -9.50 2.66
CA HIS A 48 6.65 -9.93 3.87
C HIS A 48 7.53 -10.75 4.83
N ASN A 49 8.49 -11.55 4.32
CA ASN A 49 9.45 -12.28 5.15
C ASN A 49 10.44 -11.34 5.84
N HIS A 50 10.92 -10.32 5.13
CA HIS A 50 11.81 -9.32 5.73
C HIS A 50 11.11 -8.53 6.82
N VAL A 51 9.90 -8.02 6.53
CA VAL A 51 9.13 -7.25 7.51
C VAL A 51 8.81 -8.07 8.75
N ARG A 52 8.37 -9.33 8.59
CA ARG A 52 8.11 -10.22 9.72
C ARG A 52 9.34 -10.37 10.61
N ARG A 53 10.52 -10.68 10.05
CA ARG A 53 11.77 -10.83 10.81
C ARG A 53 12.18 -9.54 11.52
N MET A 54 11.98 -8.38 10.88
CA MET A 54 12.24 -7.08 11.52
C MET A 54 11.33 -6.83 12.73
N LEU A 55 10.05 -7.19 12.62
CA LEU A 55 9.10 -7.07 13.72
C LEU A 55 9.39 -8.06 14.84
N GLU A 56 9.81 -9.29 14.52
CA GLU A 56 10.25 -10.27 15.52
C GLU A 56 11.43 -9.76 16.34
N GLU A 57 12.41 -9.14 15.69
CA GLU A 57 13.58 -8.54 16.35
C GLU A 57 13.18 -7.34 17.20
N GLU A 58 12.43 -6.39 16.64
CA GLU A 58 12.01 -5.15 17.32
C GLU A 58 11.20 -5.43 18.58
N TYR A 59 10.28 -6.39 18.51
CA TYR A 59 9.36 -6.69 19.62
C TYR A 59 9.79 -7.91 20.45
N SER A 60 10.95 -8.50 20.16
CA SER A 60 11.47 -9.71 20.82
C SER A 60 10.41 -10.82 20.91
N LYS A 61 9.72 -11.07 19.79
CA LYS A 61 8.54 -11.92 19.73
C LYS A 61 8.58 -12.78 18.46
N GLU A 62 8.31 -14.07 18.59
CA GLU A 62 8.12 -14.95 17.43
C GLU A 62 6.77 -14.67 16.78
N ILE A 63 6.76 -14.48 15.45
CA ILE A 63 5.56 -14.28 14.65
C ILE A 63 5.41 -15.49 13.72
N ASP A 64 4.29 -16.19 13.82
CA ASP A 64 4.02 -17.31 12.94
C ASP A 64 4.01 -16.86 11.48
N ARG A 65 4.98 -17.36 10.71
CA ARG A 65 5.12 -17.04 9.29
C ARG A 65 3.89 -17.41 8.46
N THR A 66 3.06 -18.34 8.92
CA THR A 66 1.84 -18.73 8.23
C THR A 66 0.75 -17.66 8.28
N ASN A 67 0.88 -16.69 9.17
CA ASN A 67 -0.01 -15.53 9.31
C ASN A 67 0.40 -14.35 8.41
N TYR A 68 1.61 -14.41 7.83
CA TYR A 68 2.06 -13.43 6.83
C TYR A 68 1.81 -14.00 5.44
N LYS A 69 0.78 -13.54 4.77
CA LYS A 69 0.34 -14.03 3.45
C LYS A 69 0.66 -13.04 2.35
N MET A 70 0.89 -13.58 1.17
CA MET A 70 1.15 -12.76 0.00
C MET A 70 0.40 -13.33 -1.21
N VAL A 71 -0.30 -12.45 -1.93
CA VAL A 71 -0.98 -12.76 -3.20
C VAL A 71 -0.42 -11.85 -4.27
N THR A 72 0.26 -12.41 -5.24
CA THR A 72 0.94 -11.64 -6.28
C THR A 72 0.68 -12.17 -7.66
N ILE A 73 0.57 -11.26 -8.63
CA ILE A 73 0.55 -11.52 -10.05
C ILE A 73 1.68 -10.72 -10.68
N SER A 74 2.60 -11.36 -11.38
CA SER A 74 3.73 -10.68 -12.01
C SER A 74 3.28 -9.63 -13.00
N GLY A 75 3.85 -8.41 -12.89
CA GLY A 75 3.52 -7.29 -13.79
C GLY A 75 2.10 -6.74 -13.63
N SER A 76 1.36 -7.17 -12.59
CA SER A 76 -0.02 -6.73 -12.39
C SER A 76 -0.11 -5.30 -11.87
N ARG A 77 -1.31 -4.73 -12.08
CA ARG A 77 -1.84 -3.54 -11.39
C ARG A 77 -2.90 -4.01 -10.40
N LEU A 78 -3.28 -3.17 -9.43
CA LEU A 78 -4.30 -3.53 -8.43
C LEU A 78 -5.64 -3.98 -9.03
N PRO A 79 -6.18 -3.35 -10.10
CA PRO A 79 -7.44 -3.82 -10.73
C PRO A 79 -7.40 -5.23 -11.34
N HIS A 80 -6.20 -5.81 -11.53
CA HIS A 80 -6.06 -7.18 -12.02
C HIS A 80 -6.29 -8.24 -10.94
N HIS A 81 -6.33 -7.84 -9.67
CA HIS A 81 -6.57 -8.74 -8.56
C HIS A 81 -8.06 -8.85 -8.24
N ASN A 82 -8.52 -10.09 -8.05
CA ASN A 82 -9.80 -10.31 -7.39
C ASN A 82 -9.59 -10.15 -5.87
N ILE A 83 -9.74 -8.92 -5.37
CA ILE A 83 -9.45 -8.55 -3.98
C ILE A 83 -10.32 -9.31 -2.97
N ASP A 84 -11.57 -9.61 -3.31
CA ASP A 84 -12.51 -10.31 -2.42
C ASP A 84 -12.02 -11.70 -2.03
N TYR A 85 -11.34 -12.38 -2.96
CA TYR A 85 -10.84 -13.73 -2.71
C TYR A 85 -9.80 -13.78 -1.57
N PRO A 86 -8.70 -13.01 -1.60
CA PRO A 86 -7.70 -13.04 -0.52
C PRO A 86 -8.14 -12.33 0.76
N LEU A 87 -9.09 -11.40 0.71
CA LEU A 87 -9.63 -10.77 1.92
C LEU A 87 -10.42 -11.75 2.79
N ASN A 88 -10.99 -12.78 2.19
CA ASN A 88 -11.48 -13.92 2.97
C ASN A 88 -10.28 -14.76 3.41
N TYR A 89 -9.83 -14.54 4.62
CA TYR A 89 -8.65 -15.16 5.22
C TYR A 89 -8.62 -16.70 5.14
N ILE A 90 -9.80 -17.34 5.18
CA ILE A 90 -9.97 -18.79 5.06
C ILE A 90 -9.44 -19.31 3.72
N ASN A 91 -9.62 -18.54 2.63
CA ASN A 91 -9.15 -18.90 1.31
C ASN A 91 -7.61 -19.01 1.22
N LEU A 92 -6.91 -18.35 2.13
CA LEU A 92 -5.47 -18.39 2.24
C LEU A 92 -4.97 -19.31 3.37
N GLY A 93 -5.86 -20.05 4.00
CA GLY A 93 -5.54 -20.95 5.11
C GLY A 93 -5.10 -20.21 6.37
N ALA A 94 -5.54 -18.98 6.57
CA ALA A 94 -5.39 -18.29 7.84
C ALA A 94 -6.54 -18.67 8.77
N LEU A 95 -6.27 -18.69 10.08
CA LEU A 95 -7.27 -19.08 11.09
C LEU A 95 -8.14 -17.92 11.54
N GLU A 96 -7.65 -16.69 11.38
CA GLU A 96 -8.32 -15.47 11.80
C GLU A 96 -8.17 -14.37 10.74
N PRO A 97 -9.03 -13.33 10.77
CA PRO A 97 -8.94 -12.19 9.86
C PRO A 97 -7.59 -11.48 9.92
N PHE A 98 -7.17 -10.91 8.79
CA PHE A 98 -5.97 -10.08 8.74
C PHE A 98 -6.18 -8.77 9.51
N GLU A 99 -5.14 -8.36 10.24
CA GLU A 99 -5.10 -7.09 10.98
C GLU A 99 -4.64 -5.94 10.11
N LEU A 100 -3.85 -6.26 9.09
CA LEU A 100 -3.31 -5.29 8.14
C LEU A 100 -3.32 -5.88 6.73
N VAL A 101 -3.77 -5.09 5.77
CA VAL A 101 -3.68 -5.40 4.34
C VAL A 101 -2.83 -4.33 3.66
N ILE A 102 -1.77 -4.77 2.98
CA ILE A 102 -0.87 -3.90 2.23
C ILE A 102 -1.12 -4.11 0.74
N LEU A 103 -1.49 -3.05 0.05
CA LEU A 103 -1.74 -3.04 -1.39
C LEU A 103 -0.57 -2.37 -2.10
N GLN A 104 -0.01 -3.04 -3.11
CA GLN A 104 1.07 -2.48 -3.93
C GLN A 104 0.62 -2.43 -5.39
N GLY A 105 0.52 -1.22 -5.92
CA GLY A 105 0.16 -0.95 -7.31
C GLY A 105 1.30 -1.21 -8.28
N GLY A 106 0.97 -1.19 -9.56
CA GLY A 106 1.95 -1.20 -10.65
C GLY A 106 2.62 0.15 -10.84
N SER A 107 3.84 0.17 -11.38
CA SER A 107 4.62 1.40 -11.59
C SER A 107 3.94 2.45 -12.46
N GLY A 108 2.95 2.08 -13.28
CA GLY A 108 2.18 2.99 -14.14
C GLY A 108 0.88 3.52 -13.54
N GLU A 109 0.44 3.02 -12.38
CA GLU A 109 -0.89 3.35 -11.83
C GLU A 109 -1.02 4.78 -11.29
N ALA A 110 0.10 5.46 -11.06
CA ALA A 110 0.09 6.86 -10.60
C ALA A 110 0.24 7.89 -11.71
N ASN A 111 0.28 7.46 -12.99
CA ASN A 111 0.59 8.35 -14.12
C ASN A 111 -0.55 9.29 -14.50
N THR A 112 -1.79 8.92 -14.22
CA THR A 112 -2.97 9.75 -14.51
C THR A 112 -3.79 10.02 -13.25
N ILE A 113 -4.56 11.12 -13.26
CA ILE A 113 -5.44 11.48 -12.13
C ILE A 113 -6.51 10.40 -11.90
N SER A 114 -6.94 9.72 -12.96
CA SER A 114 -7.93 8.64 -12.87
C SER A 114 -7.37 7.35 -12.28
N GLU A 115 -6.05 7.23 -12.15
CA GLU A 115 -5.35 6.07 -11.59
C GLU A 115 -4.81 6.32 -10.18
N ARG A 116 -5.06 7.51 -9.64
CA ARG A 116 -4.73 7.92 -8.27
C ARG A 116 -5.99 7.89 -7.40
#